data_9427c63dda262eb792ddcee4bdde61cb
#
_entry.id   9427c63dda262eb792ddcee4bdde61cb
#
_cell.length_a   1.000
_cell.length_b   1.000
_cell.length_c   1.000
_cell.angle_alpha   90.00
_cell.angle_beta   90.00
_cell.angle_gamma   90.00
#
_symmetry.space_group_name_H-M   'P 1'
#
loop_
_entity.id
_entity.type
_entity.pdbx_description
1 polymer ?
#
loop_
_entity_poly.entity_id
_entity_poly.type
_entity_poly.pdbx_seq_one_letter_code
_entity_poly.pdbx_strand_id
1 'polypeptide(L)'
;VHDRQVGTRLPSQPGKGYHRDIPIGPNGAPHLQIACVLNETAVFCTPLYTFVRFAGTMEFSGRNLKMRPARLRQLTESGRLFFPGLGTARPVSEWCGLRPMSVDGLPIVGPLPGVDGLTVATGHGMLGLTLAPVTGQMIADQVLTGVQGPEDLSPQRFN
;
A
#
# COMPACT_ATOMS: atom_id res chain seq x y z
N VAL A 1 -4.17 -11.30 -11.82
CA VAL A 1 -5.01 -12.38 -11.34
C VAL A 1 -6.38 -12.40 -12.02
N HIS A 2 -7.00 -11.25 -12.21
CA HIS A 2 -8.19 -11.14 -13.06
C HIS A 2 -7.83 -11.20 -14.56
N ASP A 3 -6.57 -11.02 -14.87
CA ASP A 3 -6.01 -11.06 -16.21
C ASP A 3 -6.30 -12.36 -16.98
N ARG A 4 -6.26 -13.51 -16.31
CA ARG A 4 -6.56 -14.80 -16.94
C ARG A 4 -8.01 -14.97 -17.38
N GLN A 5 -8.94 -14.32 -16.71
CA GLN A 5 -10.36 -14.41 -17.03
C GLN A 5 -10.72 -13.62 -18.28
N VAL A 6 -9.95 -12.56 -18.56
CA VAL A 6 -10.15 -11.70 -19.74
C VAL A 6 -9.08 -11.89 -20.81
N GLY A 7 -8.22 -12.92 -20.68
CA GLY A 7 -7.21 -13.27 -21.68
C GLY A 7 -6.02 -12.32 -21.77
N THR A 8 -5.94 -11.32 -20.88
CA THR A 8 -4.85 -10.33 -20.90
C THR A 8 -4.02 -10.41 -19.63
N ARG A 9 -2.72 -10.28 -19.75
CA ARG A 9 -1.79 -10.33 -18.63
C ARG A 9 -1.33 -8.93 -18.23
N LEU A 10 -1.68 -8.51 -17.00
CA LEU A 10 -1.13 -7.32 -16.40
C LEU A 10 0.08 -7.69 -15.52
N PRO A 11 1.26 -7.09 -15.74
CA PRO A 11 2.46 -7.40 -14.98
C PRO A 11 2.39 -6.74 -13.58
N SER A 12 1.64 -7.37 -12.70
CA SER A 12 1.44 -6.94 -11.31
C SER A 12 1.57 -8.10 -10.34
N GLN A 13 2.05 -7.80 -9.14
CA GLN A 13 2.14 -8.76 -8.05
C GLN A 13 1.74 -8.13 -6.72
N PRO A 14 1.25 -8.91 -5.76
CA PRO A 14 0.91 -8.39 -4.44
C PRO A 14 2.16 -8.11 -3.61
N GLY A 15 2.25 -6.88 -3.09
CA GLY A 15 3.22 -6.49 -2.08
C GLY A 15 2.54 -6.44 -0.71
N LYS A 16 2.87 -7.40 0.18
CA LYS A 16 2.25 -7.48 1.50
C LYS A 16 2.92 -6.51 2.47
N GLY A 17 2.13 -5.60 3.02
CA GLY A 17 2.52 -4.70 4.09
C GLY A 17 1.89 -5.09 5.42
N TYR A 18 2.44 -4.56 6.51
CA TYR A 18 2.00 -4.86 7.86
C TYR A 18 1.78 -3.58 8.65
N HIS A 19 0.88 -3.63 9.64
CA HIS A 19 0.89 -2.64 10.71
C HIS A 19 0.71 -3.29 12.07
N ARG A 20 1.12 -2.54 13.09
CA ARG A 20 0.97 -2.85 14.51
C ARG A 20 0.59 -1.58 15.24
N ASP A 21 -0.48 -1.62 16.01
CA ASP A 21 -0.99 -0.49 16.79
C ASP A 21 -0.59 -0.66 18.25
N ILE A 22 0.23 0.27 18.76
CA ILE A 22 0.71 0.27 20.14
C ILE A 22 -0.05 1.33 20.92
N PRO A 23 -0.72 0.98 22.05
CA PRO A 23 -1.46 1.94 22.85
C PRO A 23 -0.53 3.03 23.40
N ILE A 24 -1.03 4.28 23.48
CA ILE A 24 -0.30 5.37 24.10
C ILE A 24 -0.35 5.21 25.64
N GLY A 25 0.77 5.42 26.32
CA GLY A 25 0.83 5.35 27.78
C GLY A 25 2.20 4.97 28.32
N PRO A 26 2.33 4.86 29.65
CA PRO A 26 3.63 4.67 30.32
C PRO A 26 4.41 3.42 29.84
N ASN A 27 3.71 2.36 29.48
CA ASN A 27 4.31 1.10 28.98
C ASN A 27 4.06 0.89 27.49
N GLY A 28 3.57 1.92 26.80
CA GLY A 28 3.17 1.87 25.38
C GLY A 28 3.98 2.79 24.51
N ALA A 29 3.33 3.31 23.48
CA ALA A 29 3.91 4.31 22.58
C ALA A 29 3.93 5.71 23.21
N PRO A 30 4.92 6.55 22.87
CA PRO A 30 4.91 7.96 23.23
C PRO A 30 3.74 8.67 22.55
N HIS A 31 3.31 9.79 23.10
CA HIS A 31 2.30 10.64 22.50
C HIS A 31 2.93 11.43 21.34
N LEU A 32 2.73 10.96 20.12
CA LEU A 32 3.14 11.69 18.92
C LEU A 32 2.07 12.69 18.51
N GLN A 33 2.47 13.89 18.13
CA GLN A 33 1.55 14.96 17.65
C GLN A 33 1.44 14.97 16.13
N ILE A 34 2.45 14.47 15.41
CA ILE A 34 2.51 14.43 13.95
C ILE A 34 2.88 13.04 13.47
N ALA A 35 2.41 12.71 12.27
CA ALA A 35 2.88 11.50 11.59
C ALA A 35 4.33 11.69 11.12
N CYS A 36 5.13 10.63 11.20
CA CYS A 36 6.51 10.65 10.76
C CYS A 36 6.91 9.37 10.05
N VAL A 37 7.99 9.44 9.31
CA VAL A 37 8.61 8.30 8.63
C VAL A 37 10.00 8.08 9.20
N LEU A 38 10.25 6.86 9.67
CA LEU A 38 11.57 6.40 10.08
C LEU A 38 12.28 5.88 8.83
N ASN A 39 12.99 6.76 8.13
CA ASN A 39 13.54 6.47 6.80
C ASN A 39 14.49 5.28 6.79
N GLU A 40 15.36 5.15 7.80
CA GLU A 40 16.37 4.10 7.90
C GLU A 40 15.76 2.71 7.99
N THR A 41 14.54 2.62 8.49
CA THR A 41 13.82 1.35 8.66
C THR A 41 12.57 1.22 7.79
N ALA A 42 12.25 2.28 7.03
CA ALA A 42 11.05 2.40 6.19
C ALA A 42 9.74 2.09 6.97
N VAL A 43 9.63 2.64 8.18
CA VAL A 43 8.46 2.50 9.04
C VAL A 43 7.75 3.84 9.19
N PHE A 44 6.46 3.83 8.91
CA PHE A 44 5.56 4.98 9.10
C PHE A 44 4.96 4.91 10.51
N CYS A 45 5.02 6.02 11.23
CA CYS A 45 4.44 6.18 12.56
C CYS A 45 3.30 7.20 12.47
N THR A 46 2.08 6.73 12.67
CA THR A 46 0.89 7.57 12.59
C THR A 46 0.21 7.63 13.95
N PRO A 47 0.14 8.82 14.59
CA PRO A 47 -0.62 8.99 15.81
C PRO A 47 -2.12 8.88 15.51
N LEU A 48 -2.81 8.10 16.32
CA LEU A 48 -4.26 7.96 16.35
C LEU A 48 -4.73 8.19 17.80
N TYR A 49 -6.02 8.39 18.03
CA TYR A 49 -6.52 8.89 19.31
C TYR A 49 -5.95 8.21 20.56
N THR A 50 -5.83 6.88 20.55
CA THR A 50 -5.43 6.08 21.72
C THR A 50 -4.20 5.21 21.49
N PHE A 51 -3.66 5.21 20.27
CA PHE A 51 -2.51 4.41 19.90
C PHE A 51 -1.68 5.08 18.82
N VAL A 52 -0.46 4.62 18.66
CA VAL A 52 0.39 4.93 17.50
C VAL A 52 0.45 3.72 16.59
N ARG A 53 0.15 3.91 15.32
CA ARG A 53 0.28 2.89 14.29
C ARG A 53 1.69 2.89 13.73
N PHE A 54 2.38 1.78 13.87
CA PHE A 54 3.63 1.48 13.18
C PHE A 54 3.31 0.63 11.96
N ALA A 55 3.50 1.19 10.77
CA ALA A 55 3.20 0.52 9.50
C ALA A 55 4.43 0.50 8.60
N GLY A 56 4.65 -0.59 7.90
CA GLY A 56 5.79 -0.69 7.01
C GLY A 56 5.97 -2.08 6.46
N THR A 57 7.20 -2.36 6.09
CA THR A 57 7.67 -3.58 5.45
C THR A 57 7.02 -3.86 4.09
N MET A 58 7.74 -4.54 3.24
CA MET A 58 7.25 -5.04 1.96
C MET A 58 7.65 -6.51 1.84
N GLU A 59 6.69 -7.37 1.60
CA GLU A 59 6.91 -8.80 1.44
C GLU A 59 6.25 -9.30 0.15
N PHE A 60 7.05 -9.90 -0.72
CA PHE A 60 6.59 -10.55 -1.94
C PHE A 60 6.53 -12.06 -1.73
N SER A 61 5.44 -12.54 -1.14
CA SER A 61 5.24 -13.96 -0.81
C SER A 61 4.00 -14.57 -1.47
N GLY A 62 3.56 -13.96 -2.59
CA GLY A 62 2.35 -14.36 -3.29
C GLY A 62 1.06 -13.90 -2.61
N ARG A 63 -0.06 -14.47 -3.05
CA ARG A 63 -1.42 -14.06 -2.63
C ARG A 63 -1.84 -14.76 -1.35
N ASN A 64 -1.26 -14.37 -0.24
CA ASN A 64 -1.67 -14.87 1.08
C ASN A 64 -1.67 -13.75 2.13
N LEU A 65 -2.53 -13.88 3.11
CA LEU A 65 -2.64 -12.98 4.26
C LEU A 65 -2.04 -13.59 5.53
N LYS A 66 -1.17 -14.60 5.39
CA LYS A 66 -0.46 -15.17 6.54
C LYS A 66 0.47 -14.12 7.15
N MET A 67 0.17 -13.71 8.36
CA MET A 67 1.03 -12.79 9.11
C MET A 67 2.29 -13.50 9.59
N ARG A 68 3.43 -12.84 9.45
CA ARG A 68 4.72 -13.31 9.95
C ARG A 68 5.10 -12.55 11.21
N PRO A 69 5.19 -13.20 12.38
CA PRO A 69 5.52 -12.53 13.64
C PRO A 69 6.83 -11.73 13.60
N ALA A 70 7.82 -12.19 12.82
CA ALA A 70 9.07 -11.47 12.64
C ALA A 70 8.89 -10.10 11.99
N ARG A 71 7.97 -9.97 11.01
CA ARG A 71 7.66 -8.68 10.36
C ARG A 71 6.97 -7.71 11.31
N LEU A 72 6.05 -8.21 12.13
CA LEU A 72 5.39 -7.42 13.17
C LEU A 72 6.38 -6.96 14.24
N ARG A 73 7.26 -7.83 14.71
CA ARG A 73 8.32 -7.45 15.66
C ARG A 73 9.23 -6.38 15.08
N GLN A 74 9.65 -6.51 13.82
CA GLN A 74 10.48 -5.51 13.13
C GLN A 74 9.91 -4.09 13.22
N LEU A 75 8.58 -3.92 13.11
CA LEU A 75 7.94 -2.60 13.22
C LEU A 75 8.18 -1.98 14.60
N THR A 76 8.01 -2.76 15.67
CA THR A 76 8.24 -2.27 17.04
C THR A 76 9.72 -2.07 17.35
N GLU A 77 10.59 -2.97 16.90
CA GLU A 77 12.05 -2.80 17.06
C GLU A 77 12.54 -1.53 16.35
N SER A 78 12.07 -1.28 15.13
CA SER A 78 12.34 -0.04 14.40
C SER A 78 11.88 1.19 15.20
N GLY A 79 10.66 1.13 15.75
CA GLY A 79 10.15 2.21 16.60
C GLY A 79 11.04 2.49 17.82
N ARG A 80 11.57 1.45 18.46
CA ARG A 80 12.45 1.59 19.64
C ARG A 80 13.76 2.30 19.38
N LEU A 81 14.28 2.22 18.15
CA LEU A 81 15.50 2.95 17.78
C LEU A 81 15.31 4.47 17.83
N PHE A 82 14.11 4.96 17.52
CA PHE A 82 13.79 6.38 17.43
C PHE A 82 12.99 6.91 18.61
N PHE A 83 12.28 6.04 19.31
CA PHE A 83 11.45 6.36 20.47
C PHE A 83 11.91 5.56 21.69
N PRO A 84 12.93 6.03 22.43
CA PRO A 84 13.46 5.31 23.61
C PRO A 84 12.41 5.00 24.67
N GLY A 85 11.32 5.79 24.72
CA GLY A 85 10.18 5.59 25.61
C GLY A 85 9.15 4.57 25.09
N LEU A 86 9.37 3.95 23.92
CA LEU A 86 8.46 2.92 23.42
C LEU A 86 8.56 1.66 24.28
N GLY A 87 7.51 1.43 25.06
CA GLY A 87 7.45 0.36 26.06
C GLY A 87 7.14 -1.01 25.45
N THR A 88 6.74 -1.92 26.33
CA THR A 88 6.46 -3.33 26.01
C THR A 88 4.98 -3.66 25.99
N ALA A 89 4.11 -2.67 25.97
CA ALA A 89 2.66 -2.86 25.91
C ALA A 89 2.28 -3.78 24.74
N ARG A 90 1.30 -4.63 24.98
CA ARG A 90 0.76 -5.50 23.94
C ARG A 90 0.08 -4.63 22.88
N PRO A 91 0.25 -4.95 21.58
CA PRO A 91 -0.48 -4.29 20.53
C PRO A 91 -1.99 -4.46 20.72
N VAL A 92 -2.75 -3.41 20.42
CA VAL A 92 -4.22 -3.46 20.40
C VAL A 92 -4.73 -4.00 19.07
N SER A 93 -3.94 -3.89 18.01
CA SER A 93 -4.26 -4.42 16.69
C SER A 93 -2.99 -4.80 15.93
N GLU A 94 -3.09 -5.85 15.11
CA GLU A 94 -2.08 -6.29 14.16
C GLU A 94 -2.78 -6.67 12.85
N TRP A 95 -2.20 -6.28 11.73
CA TRP A 95 -2.81 -6.52 10.43
C TRP A 95 -1.78 -6.62 9.32
N CYS A 96 -2.14 -7.31 8.25
CA CYS A 96 -1.42 -7.27 6.98
C CYS A 96 -2.37 -7.15 5.80
N GLY A 97 -1.92 -6.52 4.72
CA GLY A 97 -2.70 -6.35 3.50
C GLY A 97 -1.84 -6.40 2.25
N LEU A 98 -2.48 -6.71 1.13
CA LEU A 98 -1.83 -6.83 -0.18
C LEU A 98 -2.01 -5.53 -0.96
N ARG A 99 -0.90 -4.92 -1.36
CA ARG A 99 -0.87 -3.77 -2.25
C ARG A 99 -0.71 -4.26 -3.69
N PRO A 100 -1.48 -3.74 -4.65
CA PRO A 100 -1.26 -4.05 -6.07
C PRO A 100 0.00 -3.30 -6.54
N MET A 101 1.09 -4.05 -6.76
CA MET A 101 2.37 -3.50 -7.24
C MET A 101 2.53 -3.84 -8.71
N SER A 102 2.68 -2.82 -9.56
CA SER A 102 3.14 -2.98 -10.94
C SER A 102 4.65 -3.29 -10.97
N VAL A 103 5.15 -3.80 -12.06
CA VAL A 103 6.59 -4.17 -12.19
C VAL A 103 7.50 -2.96 -12.30
N ASP A 104 6.99 -1.82 -12.77
CA ASP A 104 7.72 -0.57 -12.96
C ASP A 104 7.43 0.48 -11.87
N GLY A 105 6.53 0.16 -10.93
CA GLY A 105 6.14 1.06 -9.84
C GLY A 105 5.13 2.14 -10.22
N LEU A 106 4.75 2.27 -11.51
CA LEU A 106 3.74 3.22 -11.97
C LEU A 106 2.35 2.59 -11.95
N PRO A 107 1.27 3.36 -11.68
CA PRO A 107 -0.09 2.89 -11.84
C PRO A 107 -0.36 2.39 -13.27
N ILE A 108 -1.29 1.47 -13.41
CA ILE A 108 -1.80 0.96 -14.68
C ILE A 108 -3.22 1.48 -14.83
N VAL A 109 -3.41 2.44 -15.74
CA VAL A 109 -4.70 3.15 -15.91
C VAL A 109 -5.00 3.29 -17.40
N GLY A 110 -6.16 2.80 -17.83
CA GLY A 110 -6.58 2.95 -19.23
C GLY A 110 -7.31 1.72 -19.78
N PRO A 111 -7.64 1.74 -21.08
CA PRO A 111 -8.34 0.64 -21.73
C PRO A 111 -7.47 -0.61 -21.77
N LEU A 112 -8.08 -1.75 -21.49
CA LEU A 112 -7.37 -3.03 -21.48
C LEU A 112 -7.20 -3.51 -22.93
N PRO A 113 -5.96 -3.74 -23.40
CA PRO A 113 -5.73 -4.22 -24.76
C PRO A 113 -6.44 -5.54 -25.05
N GLY A 114 -7.11 -5.62 -26.21
CA GLY A 114 -7.81 -6.83 -26.66
C GLY A 114 -9.15 -7.10 -25.96
N VAL A 115 -9.66 -6.18 -25.14
CA VAL A 115 -10.97 -6.33 -24.49
C VAL A 115 -11.76 -5.03 -24.62
N ASP A 116 -12.74 -5.03 -25.50
CA ASP A 116 -13.57 -3.85 -25.73
C ASP A 116 -14.44 -3.50 -24.51
N GLY A 117 -14.55 -2.20 -24.23
CA GLY A 117 -15.37 -1.68 -23.14
C GLY A 117 -14.84 -1.92 -21.74
N LEU A 118 -13.61 -2.47 -21.60
CA LEU A 118 -13.00 -2.69 -20.29
C LEU A 118 -11.83 -1.73 -20.05
N THR A 119 -11.92 -0.97 -18.97
CA THR A 119 -10.88 -0.07 -18.49
C THR A 119 -10.35 -0.58 -17.15
N VAL A 120 -9.04 -0.49 -16.95
CA VAL A 120 -8.36 -0.89 -15.71
C VAL A 120 -7.78 0.30 -14.98
N ALA A 121 -7.86 0.29 -13.65
CA ALA A 121 -7.15 1.20 -12.75
C ALA A 121 -6.56 0.40 -11.58
N THR A 122 -5.27 0.14 -11.61
CA THR A 122 -4.58 -0.71 -10.62
C THR A 122 -3.10 -0.35 -10.51
N GLY A 123 -2.33 -1.08 -9.74
CA GLY A 123 -0.88 -0.91 -9.66
C GLY A 123 -0.39 0.26 -8.83
N HIS A 124 -1.27 0.96 -8.10
CA HIS A 124 -0.95 2.19 -7.34
C HIS A 124 -0.07 1.96 -6.10
N GLY A 125 0.24 0.71 -5.77
CA GLY A 125 1.10 0.40 -4.63
C GLY A 125 0.58 0.98 -3.31
N MET A 126 1.37 1.86 -2.70
CA MET A 126 1.02 2.54 -1.44
C MET A 126 0.19 3.83 -1.65
N LEU A 127 0.13 4.35 -2.87
CA LEU A 127 -0.45 5.66 -3.17
C LEU A 127 -1.89 5.61 -3.66
N GLY A 128 -2.54 4.43 -3.64
CA GLY A 128 -3.87 4.24 -4.22
C GLY A 128 -4.94 5.20 -3.67
N LEU A 129 -4.97 5.42 -2.36
CA LEU A 129 -5.91 6.36 -1.76
C LEU A 129 -5.60 7.82 -2.15
N THR A 130 -4.33 8.20 -2.13
CA THR A 130 -3.89 9.55 -2.49
C THR A 130 -4.16 9.88 -3.95
N LEU A 131 -3.96 8.92 -4.85
CA LEU A 131 -4.14 9.09 -6.29
C LEU A 131 -5.58 8.79 -6.77
N ALA A 132 -6.46 8.29 -5.90
CA ALA A 132 -7.81 7.91 -6.28
C ALA A 132 -8.61 9.03 -6.99
N PRO A 133 -8.59 10.31 -6.53
CA PRO A 133 -9.35 11.36 -7.20
C PRO A 133 -8.88 11.61 -8.64
N VAL A 134 -7.57 11.74 -8.86
CA VAL A 134 -7.02 11.99 -10.21
C VAL A 134 -7.20 10.76 -11.11
N THR A 135 -7.03 9.56 -10.58
CA THR A 135 -7.26 8.31 -11.33
C THR A 135 -8.74 8.20 -11.73
N GLY A 136 -9.66 8.53 -10.82
CA GLY A 136 -11.09 8.54 -11.11
C GLY A 136 -11.44 9.54 -12.20
N GLN A 137 -10.88 10.75 -12.17
CA GLN A 137 -11.07 11.74 -13.22
C GLN A 137 -10.57 11.24 -14.58
N MET A 138 -9.35 10.68 -14.63
CA MET A 138 -8.80 10.13 -15.88
C MET A 138 -9.67 9.04 -16.48
N ILE A 139 -10.21 8.12 -15.66
CA ILE A 139 -11.11 7.08 -16.12
C ILE A 139 -12.44 7.68 -16.63
N ALA A 140 -13.00 8.65 -15.91
CA ALA A 140 -14.22 9.33 -16.33
C ALA A 140 -14.06 10.04 -17.66
N ASP A 141 -12.99 10.80 -17.84
CA ASP A 141 -12.68 11.51 -19.10
C ASP A 141 -12.53 10.51 -20.26
N GLN A 142 -11.82 9.42 -20.04
CA GLN A 142 -11.65 8.38 -21.04
C GLN A 142 -12.98 7.72 -21.43
N VAL A 143 -13.81 7.35 -20.46
CA VAL A 143 -15.09 6.64 -20.73
C VAL A 143 -16.10 7.59 -21.38
N LEU A 144 -16.18 8.84 -20.95
CA LEU A 144 -17.20 9.79 -21.39
C LEU A 144 -16.81 10.54 -22.68
N THR A 145 -15.53 10.81 -22.87
CA THR A 145 -15.07 11.69 -23.96
C THR A 145 -14.06 11.03 -24.90
N GLY A 146 -13.55 9.84 -24.57
CA GLY A 146 -12.50 9.15 -25.33
C GLY A 146 -11.09 9.73 -25.13
N VAL A 147 -10.92 10.74 -24.26
CA VAL A 147 -9.59 11.33 -23.97
C VAL A 147 -8.72 10.31 -23.28
N GLN A 148 -7.57 10.00 -23.86
CA GLN A 148 -6.62 9.06 -23.30
C GLN A 148 -5.78 9.72 -22.20
N GLY A 149 -5.49 8.96 -21.16
CA GLY A 149 -4.53 9.36 -20.13
C GLY A 149 -3.08 9.31 -20.63
N PRO A 150 -2.10 9.65 -19.74
CA PRO A 150 -0.68 9.57 -20.07
C PRO A 150 -0.25 8.17 -20.54
N GLU A 151 0.57 8.10 -21.60
CA GLU A 151 1.06 6.84 -22.16
C GLU A 151 1.81 5.98 -21.13
N ASP A 152 2.59 6.63 -20.27
CA ASP A 152 3.34 5.95 -19.18
C ASP A 152 2.44 5.23 -18.18
N LEU A 153 1.15 5.54 -18.13
CA LEU A 153 0.18 4.84 -17.28
C LEU A 153 -0.66 3.83 -18.06
N SER A 154 -0.61 3.85 -19.38
CA SER A 154 -1.40 2.95 -20.23
C SER A 154 -1.00 1.47 -19.99
N PRO A 155 -1.98 0.54 -19.95
CA PRO A 155 -1.69 -0.90 -19.99
C PRO A 155 -0.88 -1.33 -21.22
N GLN A 156 -0.98 -0.58 -22.33
CA GLN A 156 -0.28 -0.85 -23.59
C GLN A 156 1.24 -0.75 -23.49
N ARG A 157 1.77 -0.04 -22.46
CA ARG A 157 3.23 0.08 -22.24
C ARG A 157 3.93 -1.26 -21.94
N PHE A 158 3.17 -2.32 -21.76
CA PHE A 158 3.70 -3.67 -21.50
C PHE A 158 3.56 -4.63 -22.69
N ASN A 159 3.14 -4.14 -23.84
CA ASN A 159 3.00 -4.91 -25.08
C ASN A 159 4.27 -4.87 -25.94
#